data_c9feb65d378ee9351de0820c18d38752
#
_entry.id   c9feb65d378ee9351de0820c18d38752
#
_cell.length_a   1.000
_cell.length_b   1.000
_cell.length_c   1.000
_cell.angle_alpha   90.00
_cell.angle_beta   90.00
_cell.angle_gamma   90.00
#
_symmetry.space_group_name_H-M   'P 1'
#
loop_
_entity.id
_entity.type
_entity.pdbx_description
1 polymer ?
#
loop_
_entity_poly.entity_id
_entity_poly.type
_entity_poly.pdbx_seq_one_letter_code
_entity_poly.pdbx_strand_id
1 'polypeptide(L)'
;MKQTLLLAGISAILLLSCHSVTNPAPDKSDSTTAKEPMAYPFTPKYSLNWRPGDEKNALIVLNCLKNYVAGDINGTMADFADTVEFLGDDFHFSGSKDSLKSIISAERNEMASVSKVFDTWLTSYYPDKDDTWVTLWYTETWTDKKGKTDSLYYTDDVLIKNGKIKAYDEKIRHFQKPVAKK
;
A
#
# COMPACT_ATOMS: atom_id res chain seq x y z
N MET A 1 2.22 25.42 -75.92
CA MET A 1 2.77 26.80 -75.97
C MET A 1 3.56 26.95 -74.69
N LYS A 2 4.91 26.82 -74.81
CA LYS A 2 5.84 27.94 -74.59
C LYS A 2 5.70 28.54 -73.18
N GLN A 3 6.65 28.61 -72.30
CA GLN A 3 8.10 28.95 -72.48
C GLN A 3 8.85 28.55 -71.17
N THR A 4 10.03 28.05 -71.38
CA THR A 4 11.24 28.09 -70.64
C THR A 4 11.57 29.45 -70.03
N LEU A 5 12.19 29.47 -68.82
CA LEU A 5 13.37 30.32 -68.57
C LEU A 5 14.17 29.80 -67.39
N LEU A 6 15.47 29.60 -67.67
CA LEU A 6 16.61 29.46 -66.81
C LEU A 6 16.92 30.74 -66.01
N LEU A 7 17.61 30.61 -64.89
CA LEU A 7 18.85 31.31 -64.50
C LEU A 7 19.11 31.03 -63.01
N ALA A 8 20.16 30.26 -62.73
CA ALA A 8 21.50 30.70 -62.34
C ALA A 8 21.55 31.21 -60.87
N GLY A 9 22.03 30.39 -59.98
CA GLY A 9 23.37 30.40 -59.42
C GLY A 9 23.59 31.42 -58.31
N ILE A 10 23.78 30.95 -57.09
CA ILE A 10 24.77 31.51 -56.16
C ILE A 10 25.02 30.44 -55.08
N SER A 11 26.21 29.84 -55.07
CA SER A 11 26.76 29.04 -53.98
C SER A 11 27.06 29.96 -52.80
N ALA A 12 26.39 29.72 -51.68
CA ALA A 12 26.81 30.23 -50.38
C ALA A 12 27.20 29.04 -49.50
N ILE A 13 28.50 28.83 -49.37
CA ILE A 13 29.09 27.90 -48.42
C ILE A 13 28.90 28.46 -47.03
N LEU A 14 27.95 27.94 -46.28
CA LEU A 14 27.78 28.20 -44.85
C LEU A 14 28.53 27.08 -44.10
N LEU A 15 29.64 27.46 -43.50
CA LEU A 15 30.38 26.65 -42.52
C LEU A 15 29.50 26.44 -41.32
N LEU A 16 28.88 25.25 -41.21
CA LEU A 16 28.24 24.81 -39.96
C LEU A 16 29.35 24.46 -38.97
N SER A 17 29.60 25.39 -38.05
CA SER A 17 30.30 25.10 -36.80
C SER A 17 29.45 24.13 -35.97
N CYS A 18 29.85 22.86 -35.92
CA CYS A 18 29.36 21.90 -34.98
C CYS A 18 29.73 22.32 -33.55
N HIS A 19 28.85 23.02 -32.87
CA HIS A 19 28.91 23.11 -31.42
C HIS A 19 28.43 21.76 -30.88
N SER A 20 29.39 20.93 -30.45
CA SER A 20 29.08 19.78 -29.62
C SER A 20 28.51 20.28 -28.31
N VAL A 21 27.19 20.23 -28.19
CA VAL A 21 26.52 20.34 -26.87
C VAL A 21 26.84 19.04 -26.13
N THR A 22 27.91 19.07 -25.36
CA THR A 22 28.15 18.07 -24.33
C THR A 22 27.04 18.24 -23.30
N ASN A 23 25.99 17.41 -23.39
CA ASN A 23 25.08 17.23 -22.28
C ASN A 23 25.93 16.79 -21.07
N PRO A 24 25.89 17.52 -19.95
CA PRO A 24 26.49 17.00 -18.73
C PRO A 24 25.76 15.70 -18.40
N ALA A 25 26.53 14.62 -18.33
CA ALA A 25 26.01 13.37 -17.80
C ALA A 25 25.34 13.68 -16.44
N PRO A 26 24.20 13.04 -16.13
CA PRO A 26 23.61 13.21 -14.81
C PRO A 26 24.66 12.77 -13.80
N ASP A 27 25.07 13.73 -13.00
CA ASP A 27 26.00 13.54 -11.91
C ASP A 27 25.39 12.48 -10.98
N LYS A 28 25.89 11.24 -11.09
CA LYS A 28 25.62 10.21 -10.11
C LYS A 28 26.41 10.58 -8.85
N SER A 29 25.95 11.62 -8.19
CA SER A 29 26.31 11.88 -6.82
C SER A 29 25.67 10.80 -5.95
N ASP A 30 26.22 9.61 -6.06
CA ASP A 30 26.05 8.55 -5.07
C ASP A 30 26.90 8.93 -3.86
N SER A 31 26.51 10.03 -3.19
CA SER A 31 27.06 10.35 -1.88
C SER A 31 26.43 9.40 -0.86
N THR A 32 26.90 8.17 -0.84
CA THR A 32 26.85 7.30 0.34
C THR A 32 27.71 7.93 1.43
N THR A 33 27.29 9.06 1.95
CA THR A 33 27.70 9.48 3.29
C THR A 33 27.17 8.39 4.21
N ALA A 34 28.08 7.54 4.69
CA ALA A 34 27.78 6.56 5.71
C ALA A 34 27.13 7.33 6.86
N LYS A 35 25.81 7.12 7.03
CA LYS A 35 25.04 7.79 8.07
C LYS A 35 25.64 7.30 9.40
N GLU A 36 26.16 8.21 10.23
CA GLU A 36 26.68 7.83 11.53
C GLU A 36 25.63 6.98 12.26
N PRO A 37 26.02 5.86 12.89
CA PRO A 37 25.09 4.99 13.57
C PRO A 37 24.40 5.77 14.69
N MET A 38 23.08 5.94 14.57
CA MET A 38 22.27 6.61 15.57
C MET A 38 22.17 5.72 16.81
N ALA A 39 22.51 6.26 17.97
CA ALA A 39 22.33 5.56 19.25
C ALA A 39 20.86 5.67 19.68
N TYR A 40 20.13 4.57 19.56
CA TYR A 40 18.74 4.49 20.04
C TYR A 40 18.70 4.06 21.51
N PRO A 41 17.79 4.63 22.33
CA PRO A 41 17.66 4.25 23.74
C PRO A 41 17.05 2.86 23.96
N PHE A 42 16.44 2.27 22.92
CA PHE A 42 15.83 0.96 22.93
C PHE A 42 16.22 0.15 21.69
N THR A 43 16.31 -1.17 21.86
CA THR A 43 16.55 -2.11 20.76
C THR A 43 15.21 -2.72 20.33
N PRO A 44 14.81 -2.62 19.06
CA PRO A 44 13.58 -3.22 18.58
C PRO A 44 13.71 -4.75 18.53
N LYS A 45 12.61 -5.45 18.80
CA LYS A 45 12.57 -6.93 18.68
C LYS A 45 12.60 -7.41 17.24
N TYR A 46 12.05 -6.60 16.33
CA TYR A 46 11.87 -7.02 14.93
C TYR A 46 13.10 -6.68 14.09
N SER A 47 13.22 -5.47 13.59
CA SER A 47 14.35 -5.00 12.79
C SER A 47 14.37 -3.47 12.68
N LEU A 48 15.59 -2.91 12.51
CA LEU A 48 15.81 -1.52 12.07
C LEU A 48 16.17 -1.43 10.59
N ASN A 49 16.44 -2.59 9.95
CA ASN A 49 16.83 -2.67 8.55
C ASN A 49 15.61 -2.76 7.66
N TRP A 50 15.04 -1.59 7.31
CA TRP A 50 13.89 -1.52 6.43
C TRP A 50 14.09 -0.47 5.32
N ARG A 51 13.35 -0.63 4.25
CA ARG A 51 13.27 0.31 3.12
C ARG A 51 11.86 0.33 2.55
N PRO A 52 11.49 1.32 1.71
CA PRO A 52 10.24 1.28 0.98
C PRO A 52 10.09 -0.04 0.21
N GLY A 53 8.92 -0.67 0.33
CA GLY A 53 8.57 -1.91 -0.38
C GLY A 53 7.92 -1.64 -1.74
N ASP A 54 7.60 -2.71 -2.48
CA ASP A 54 6.86 -2.61 -3.75
C ASP A 54 5.38 -2.30 -3.47
N GLU A 55 4.88 -1.19 -4.01
CA GLU A 55 3.49 -0.72 -3.88
C GLU A 55 2.45 -1.72 -4.42
N LYS A 56 2.86 -2.70 -5.24
CA LYS A 56 1.97 -3.80 -5.66
C LYS A 56 1.45 -4.60 -4.46
N ASN A 57 2.21 -4.67 -3.38
CA ASN A 57 1.76 -5.35 -2.17
C ASN A 57 0.61 -4.59 -1.48
N ALA A 58 0.59 -3.25 -1.53
CA ALA A 58 -0.54 -2.46 -1.06
C ALA A 58 -1.82 -2.77 -1.88
N LEU A 59 -1.71 -2.98 -3.20
CA LEU A 59 -2.85 -3.34 -4.03
C LEU A 59 -3.49 -4.68 -3.63
N ILE A 60 -2.70 -5.66 -3.18
CA ILE A 60 -3.21 -6.93 -2.66
C ILE A 60 -4.16 -6.68 -1.48
N VAL A 61 -3.70 -5.89 -0.50
CA VAL A 61 -4.48 -5.60 0.71
C VAL A 61 -5.69 -4.72 0.39
N LEU A 62 -5.51 -3.68 -0.42
CA LEU A 62 -6.60 -2.77 -0.82
C LEU A 62 -7.69 -3.50 -1.61
N ASN A 63 -7.33 -4.45 -2.48
CA ASN A 63 -8.31 -5.28 -3.18
C ASN A 63 -9.04 -6.24 -2.23
N CYS A 64 -8.34 -6.84 -1.27
CA CYS A 64 -8.94 -7.63 -0.20
C CYS A 64 -10.02 -6.80 0.53
N LEU A 65 -9.68 -5.61 1.01
CA LEU A 65 -10.61 -4.72 1.73
C LEU A 65 -11.77 -4.22 0.85
N LYS A 66 -11.50 -3.92 -0.43
CA LYS A 66 -12.54 -3.56 -1.41
C LYS A 66 -13.57 -4.68 -1.56
N ASN A 67 -13.12 -5.92 -1.68
CA ASN A 67 -13.99 -7.08 -1.82
C ASN A 67 -14.80 -7.31 -0.55
N TYR A 68 -14.20 -7.14 0.64
CA TYR A 68 -14.90 -7.19 1.93
C TYR A 68 -16.02 -6.14 2.00
N VAL A 69 -15.74 -4.88 1.65
CA VAL A 69 -16.74 -3.82 1.58
C VAL A 69 -17.89 -4.20 0.65
N ALA A 70 -17.59 -4.77 -0.50
CA ALA A 70 -18.59 -5.24 -1.48
C ALA A 70 -19.36 -6.48 -1.03
N GLY A 71 -18.95 -7.17 0.05
CA GLY A 71 -19.54 -8.43 0.51
C GLY A 71 -19.07 -9.66 -0.28
N ASP A 72 -18.06 -9.51 -1.14
CA ASP A 72 -17.42 -10.62 -1.86
C ASP A 72 -16.37 -11.29 -0.97
N ILE A 73 -16.82 -12.22 -0.13
CA ILE A 73 -15.93 -12.95 0.77
C ILE A 73 -14.97 -13.87 0.02
N ASN A 74 -15.35 -14.40 -1.14
CA ASN A 74 -14.44 -15.21 -1.95
C ASN A 74 -13.28 -14.34 -2.48
N GLY A 75 -13.60 -13.18 -3.02
CA GLY A 75 -12.60 -12.21 -3.45
C GLY A 75 -11.75 -11.68 -2.30
N THR A 76 -12.34 -11.44 -1.13
CA THR A 76 -11.62 -11.06 0.10
C THR A 76 -10.53 -12.07 0.43
N MET A 77 -10.84 -13.37 0.40
CA MET A 77 -9.93 -14.44 0.79
C MET A 77 -8.98 -14.90 -0.33
N ALA A 78 -9.12 -14.39 -1.55
CA ALA A 78 -8.38 -14.89 -2.73
C ALA A 78 -6.86 -14.79 -2.55
N ASP A 79 -6.40 -13.72 -1.90
CA ASP A 79 -4.98 -13.42 -1.72
C ASP A 79 -4.42 -13.82 -0.34
N PHE A 80 -5.20 -14.47 0.51
CA PHE A 80 -4.69 -15.04 1.74
C PHE A 80 -3.90 -16.34 1.47
N ALA A 81 -2.86 -16.56 2.28
CA ALA A 81 -2.13 -17.83 2.33
C ALA A 81 -3.02 -18.95 2.91
N ASP A 82 -2.67 -20.22 2.64
CA ASP A 82 -3.46 -21.38 3.13
C ASP A 82 -3.54 -21.46 4.65
N THR A 83 -2.49 -20.98 5.34
CA THR A 83 -2.47 -20.79 6.79
C THR A 83 -2.19 -19.32 7.07
N VAL A 84 -2.94 -18.75 7.99
CA VAL A 84 -2.92 -17.32 8.28
C VAL A 84 -3.04 -17.07 9.77
N GLU A 85 -2.41 -15.99 10.22
CA GLU A 85 -2.60 -15.41 11.54
C GLU A 85 -3.41 -14.14 11.40
N PHE A 86 -4.45 -13.98 12.23
CA PHE A 86 -5.28 -12.79 12.28
C PHE A 86 -5.42 -12.34 13.74
N LEU A 87 -5.04 -11.10 14.01
CA LEU A 87 -5.13 -10.45 15.30
C LEU A 87 -6.09 -9.27 15.18
N GLY A 88 -7.01 -9.17 16.08
CA GLY A 88 -7.91 -8.02 16.27
C GLY A 88 -7.80 -7.50 17.69
N ASP A 89 -8.64 -6.58 18.08
CA ASP A 89 -8.63 -5.94 19.40
C ASP A 89 -8.69 -6.97 20.55
N ASP A 90 -9.68 -7.86 20.48
CA ASP A 90 -9.90 -8.95 21.46
C ASP A 90 -9.96 -10.34 20.79
N PHE A 91 -9.51 -10.44 19.55
CA PHE A 91 -9.60 -11.63 18.72
C PHE A 91 -8.21 -12.07 18.24
N HIS A 92 -7.91 -13.35 18.41
CA HIS A 92 -6.70 -13.98 17.86
C HIS A 92 -7.08 -15.30 17.17
N PHE A 93 -6.75 -15.38 15.89
CA PHE A 93 -6.94 -16.57 15.07
C PHE A 93 -5.61 -17.00 14.45
N SER A 94 -5.30 -18.30 14.51
CA SER A 94 -4.21 -18.92 13.76
C SER A 94 -4.70 -20.25 13.20
N GLY A 95 -4.76 -20.35 11.87
CA GLY A 95 -5.35 -21.55 11.26
C GLY A 95 -5.46 -21.49 9.74
N SER A 96 -6.34 -22.31 9.19
CA SER A 96 -6.56 -22.37 7.74
C SER A 96 -7.33 -21.16 7.24
N LYS A 97 -7.05 -20.76 5.99
CA LYS A 97 -7.79 -19.73 5.25
C LYS A 97 -9.31 -20.00 5.24
N ASP A 98 -9.72 -21.27 5.09
CA ASP A 98 -11.13 -21.63 5.02
C ASP A 98 -11.83 -21.44 6.37
N SER A 99 -11.13 -21.70 7.47
CA SER A 99 -11.67 -21.44 8.82
C SER A 99 -11.82 -19.94 9.06
N LEU A 100 -10.82 -19.13 8.70
CA LEU A 100 -10.90 -17.66 8.79
C LEU A 100 -12.03 -17.12 7.90
N LYS A 101 -12.18 -17.64 6.68
CA LYS A 101 -13.25 -17.29 5.77
C LYS A 101 -14.63 -17.47 6.41
N SER A 102 -14.83 -18.57 7.14
CA SER A 102 -16.12 -18.83 7.82
C SER A 102 -16.41 -17.78 8.89
N ILE A 103 -15.39 -17.34 9.64
CA ILE A 103 -15.51 -16.31 10.68
C ILE A 103 -15.84 -14.96 10.03
N ILE A 104 -15.04 -14.53 9.06
CA ILE A 104 -15.24 -13.25 8.36
C ILE A 104 -16.60 -13.22 7.62
N SER A 105 -17.02 -14.35 7.06
CA SER A 105 -18.33 -14.47 6.41
C SER A 105 -19.48 -14.26 7.42
N ALA A 106 -19.38 -14.87 8.59
CA ALA A 106 -20.39 -14.71 9.64
C ALA A 106 -20.48 -13.26 10.10
N GLU A 107 -19.35 -12.61 10.37
CA GLU A 107 -19.29 -11.21 10.77
C GLU A 107 -19.86 -10.29 9.68
N ARG A 108 -19.38 -10.41 8.43
CA ARG A 108 -19.84 -9.56 7.31
C ARG A 108 -21.35 -9.73 7.04
N ASN A 109 -21.88 -10.92 7.27
CA ASN A 109 -23.31 -11.20 7.10
C ASN A 109 -24.20 -10.48 8.12
N GLU A 110 -23.68 -10.03 9.26
CA GLU A 110 -24.45 -9.21 10.22
C GLU A 110 -24.57 -7.74 9.79
N MET A 111 -23.80 -7.32 8.80
CA MET A 111 -23.73 -5.95 8.33
C MET A 111 -24.59 -5.75 7.06
N ALA A 112 -25.45 -4.74 7.07
CA ALA A 112 -26.21 -4.29 5.90
C ALA A 112 -25.31 -3.51 4.93
N SER A 113 -24.40 -2.69 5.47
CA SER A 113 -23.43 -1.94 4.67
C SER A 113 -22.12 -1.74 5.43
N VAL A 114 -21.03 -1.61 4.68
CA VAL A 114 -19.69 -1.27 5.18
C VAL A 114 -19.09 -0.24 4.24
N SER A 115 -18.37 0.71 4.78
CA SER A 115 -17.56 1.66 4.03
C SER A 115 -16.23 1.91 4.72
N LYS A 116 -15.18 2.21 3.95
CA LYS A 116 -13.85 2.53 4.45
C LYS A 116 -13.36 3.83 3.84
N VAL A 117 -12.81 4.72 4.67
CA VAL A 117 -12.17 5.96 4.25
C VAL A 117 -10.73 5.93 4.73
N PHE A 118 -9.80 5.89 3.80
CA PHE A 118 -8.38 5.77 4.09
C PHE A 118 -7.74 7.15 4.27
N ASP A 119 -6.94 7.30 5.33
CA ASP A 119 -6.06 8.46 5.49
C ASP A 119 -4.80 8.26 4.62
N THR A 120 -4.17 7.10 4.72
CA THR A 120 -2.98 6.73 3.94
C THR A 120 -2.67 5.24 4.09
N TRP A 121 -1.67 4.77 3.32
CA TRP A 121 -1.02 3.48 3.49
C TRP A 121 0.44 3.60 3.11
N LEU A 122 1.25 2.64 3.54
CA LEU A 122 2.64 2.51 3.15
C LEU A 122 3.03 1.04 3.03
N THR A 123 4.06 0.78 2.24
CA THR A 123 4.68 -0.54 2.12
C THR A 123 6.12 -0.47 2.59
N SER A 124 6.50 -1.33 3.53
CA SER A 124 7.85 -1.47 4.05
C SER A 124 8.40 -2.87 3.79
N TYR A 125 9.68 -2.96 3.41
CA TYR A 125 10.38 -4.22 3.20
C TYR A 125 11.55 -4.34 4.15
N TYR A 126 11.69 -5.48 4.81
CA TYR A 126 12.75 -5.83 5.75
C TYR A 126 13.67 -6.90 5.17
N PRO A 127 14.83 -6.52 4.57
CA PRO A 127 15.69 -7.45 3.84
C PRO A 127 16.23 -8.59 4.69
N ASP A 128 16.48 -8.35 5.98
CA ASP A 128 17.00 -9.34 6.93
C ASP A 128 15.98 -10.40 7.37
N LYS A 129 14.70 -10.16 7.08
CA LYS A 129 13.57 -11.06 7.36
C LYS A 129 12.94 -11.60 6.09
N ASP A 130 13.22 -10.97 4.95
CA ASP A 130 12.49 -11.15 3.72
C ASP A 130 10.99 -10.95 3.91
N ASP A 131 10.62 -9.92 4.70
CA ASP A 131 9.25 -9.59 5.06
C ASP A 131 8.83 -8.29 4.39
N THR A 132 7.64 -8.29 3.78
CA THR A 132 6.97 -7.08 3.31
C THR A 132 5.74 -6.84 4.17
N TRP A 133 5.66 -5.64 4.74
CA TRP A 133 4.51 -5.21 5.51
C TRP A 133 3.80 -4.06 4.79
N VAL A 134 2.48 -4.13 4.80
CA VAL A 134 1.61 -3.03 4.37
C VAL A 134 0.90 -2.51 5.61
N THR A 135 1.15 -1.24 5.92
CA THR A 135 0.45 -0.56 7.02
C THR A 135 -0.58 0.39 6.44
N LEU A 136 -1.81 0.34 6.97
CA LEU A 136 -2.94 1.15 6.51
C LEU A 136 -3.55 1.90 7.69
N TRP A 137 -4.04 3.11 7.45
CA TRP A 137 -4.80 3.93 8.41
C TRP A 137 -6.12 4.32 7.78
N TYR A 138 -7.23 3.98 8.43
CA TYR A 138 -8.55 4.28 7.88
C TYR A 138 -9.64 4.28 8.95
N THR A 139 -10.77 4.91 8.63
CA THR A 139 -12.02 4.76 9.36
C THR A 139 -12.90 3.77 8.62
N GLU A 140 -13.40 2.76 9.33
CA GLU A 140 -14.49 1.92 8.88
C GLU A 140 -15.79 2.39 9.52
N THR A 141 -16.86 2.43 8.72
CA THR A 141 -18.23 2.66 9.16
C THR A 141 -19.11 1.54 8.64
N TRP A 142 -19.88 0.94 9.52
CA TRP A 142 -20.84 -0.10 9.15
C TRP A 142 -22.23 0.20 9.68
N THR A 143 -23.22 -0.36 9.02
CA THR A 143 -24.62 -0.38 9.50
C THR A 143 -25.03 -1.82 9.63
N ASP A 144 -25.50 -2.23 10.82
CA ASP A 144 -26.00 -3.58 11.04
C ASP A 144 -27.39 -3.80 10.39
N LYS A 145 -27.86 -5.04 10.36
CA LYS A 145 -29.19 -5.38 9.81
C LYS A 145 -30.37 -4.77 10.58
N LYS A 146 -30.14 -4.24 11.78
CA LYS A 146 -31.15 -3.53 12.59
C LYS A 146 -31.13 -2.04 12.33
N GLY A 147 -30.26 -1.54 11.44
CA GLY A 147 -30.13 -0.13 11.08
C GLY A 147 -29.27 0.69 12.04
N LYS A 148 -28.58 0.06 12.99
CA LYS A 148 -27.64 0.76 13.87
C LYS A 148 -26.32 0.97 13.12
N THR A 149 -25.85 2.20 13.07
CA THR A 149 -24.56 2.57 12.49
C THR A 149 -23.52 2.81 13.58
N ASP A 150 -22.29 2.34 13.34
CA ASP A 150 -21.12 2.59 14.19
C ASP A 150 -19.87 2.80 13.34
N SER A 151 -18.80 3.33 13.96
CA SER A 151 -17.53 3.59 13.28
C SER A 151 -16.36 3.34 14.21
N LEU A 152 -15.28 2.79 13.67
CA LEU A 152 -14.00 2.60 14.35
C LEU A 152 -12.86 3.08 13.47
N TYR A 153 -11.76 3.46 14.11
CA TYR A 153 -10.52 3.81 13.41
C TYR A 153 -9.52 2.67 13.52
N TYR A 154 -8.99 2.27 12.39
CA TYR A 154 -8.08 1.14 12.25
C TYR A 154 -6.68 1.59 11.89
N THR A 155 -5.71 0.88 12.44
CA THR A 155 -4.34 0.83 11.93
C THR A 155 -4.01 -0.64 11.74
N ASP A 156 -3.93 -1.07 10.49
CA ASP A 156 -3.63 -2.46 10.16
C ASP A 156 -2.18 -2.61 9.74
N ASP A 157 -1.53 -3.66 10.23
CA ASP A 157 -0.26 -4.13 9.72
C ASP A 157 -0.44 -5.51 9.08
N VAL A 158 -0.18 -5.60 7.77
CA VAL A 158 -0.45 -6.81 6.98
C VAL A 158 0.85 -7.36 6.42
N LEU A 159 1.21 -8.58 6.84
CA LEU A 159 2.40 -9.28 6.33
C LEU A 159 2.10 -9.97 5.01
N ILE A 160 2.86 -9.60 3.99
CA ILE A 160 2.84 -10.23 2.68
C ILE A 160 4.06 -11.14 2.51
N LYS A 161 3.80 -12.42 2.23
CA LYS A 161 4.81 -13.42 1.90
C LYS A 161 4.45 -14.10 0.58
N ASN A 162 5.38 -14.14 -0.37
CA ASN A 162 5.17 -14.76 -1.68
C ASN A 162 3.89 -14.26 -2.39
N GLY A 163 3.59 -12.97 -2.28
CA GLY A 163 2.41 -12.34 -2.87
C GLY A 163 1.08 -12.74 -2.21
N LYS A 164 1.11 -13.27 -0.97
CA LYS A 164 -0.07 -13.66 -0.20
C LYS A 164 -0.08 -13.01 1.18
N ILE A 165 -1.28 -12.70 1.68
CA ILE A 165 -1.49 -12.23 3.04
C ILE A 165 -1.24 -13.38 4.01
N LYS A 166 -0.19 -13.29 4.81
CA LYS A 166 0.23 -14.31 5.77
C LYS A 166 -0.18 -14.00 7.18
N ALA A 167 -0.14 -12.73 7.57
CA ALA A 167 -0.64 -12.26 8.85
C ALA A 167 -1.37 -10.94 8.65
N TYR A 168 -2.38 -10.71 9.47
CA TYR A 168 -3.18 -9.49 9.51
C TYR A 168 -3.35 -9.06 10.97
N ASP A 169 -2.89 -7.87 11.32
CA ASP A 169 -2.91 -7.35 12.69
C ASP A 169 -3.67 -6.00 12.69
N GLU A 170 -4.92 -6.05 13.16
CA GLU A 170 -5.81 -4.89 13.31
C GLU A 170 -5.63 -4.26 14.68
N LYS A 171 -5.27 -2.99 14.71
CA LYS A 171 -5.22 -2.17 15.90
C LYS A 171 -6.37 -1.17 15.86
N ILE A 172 -7.28 -1.28 16.82
CA ILE A 172 -8.54 -0.55 16.80
C ILE A 172 -8.49 0.61 17.82
N ARG A 173 -8.93 1.78 17.38
CA ARG A 173 -9.18 2.92 18.26
C ARG A 173 -10.69 3.18 18.34
N HIS A 174 -11.25 2.96 19.53
CA HIS A 174 -12.64 3.26 19.79
C HIS A 174 -12.86 4.77 19.95
N PHE A 175 -13.83 5.34 19.25
CA PHE A 175 -14.21 6.73 19.43
C PHE A 175 -14.92 6.91 20.78
N GLN A 176 -14.41 7.80 21.61
CA GLN A 176 -15.08 8.12 22.87
C GLN A 176 -16.42 8.80 22.59
N LYS A 177 -17.49 8.27 23.19
CA LYS A 177 -18.77 8.97 23.17
C LYS A 177 -18.65 10.28 23.96
N PRO A 178 -19.21 11.40 23.44
CA PRO A 178 -19.19 12.66 24.19
C PRO A 178 -19.78 12.44 25.60
N VAL A 179 -19.04 12.82 26.63
CA VAL A 179 -19.57 12.82 27.99
C VAL A 179 -20.68 13.85 28.03
N ALA A 180 -21.92 13.43 28.31
CA ALA A 180 -23.03 14.37 28.49
C ALA A 180 -22.63 15.37 29.59
N LYS A 181 -22.56 16.66 29.28
CA LYS A 181 -22.37 17.71 30.30
C LYS A 181 -23.59 17.67 31.19
N LYS A 182 -23.38 17.37 32.48
CA LYS A 182 -24.42 17.50 33.51
C LYS A 182 -24.78 18.96 33.73
#